data_8960ad4d641bf0de1ccc1349c278e8eb
#
_entry.id   8960ad4d641bf0de1ccc1349c278e8eb
#
_cell.length_a   1.000
_cell.length_b   1.000
_cell.length_c   1.000
_cell.angle_alpha   90.00
_cell.angle_beta   90.00
_cell.angle_gamma   90.00
#
_symmetry.space_group_name_H-M   'P 1'
#
loop_
_entity.id
_entity.type
_entity.pdbx_description
1 polymer ?
#
loop_
_entity_poly.entity_id
_entity_poly.type
_entity_poly.pdbx_seq_one_letter_code
_entity_poly.pdbx_strand_id
1 'polypeptide(L)'
;IVLPTAARGMGIPSCPYRILKQDETSVRIGPLVGILAAGRPNETNQSEKARRLYRQLILRGWEKGIFIYCFSPQDVSWGRGLIRGYTFSPNGKWLAGTFPIPDVVYNRILYRSTENQKMVQKLLEGFDKYPGVYLFNRRFLNKWEVSRVLEQDHRTRHWVPETLPFSANNLQLLLNRHQELFLKPYHSSRGQGIIKIERTHDGRGFRYGRSEWKGKNWIYVPTYNRLNSKLRQNIGYQKRYLIQQGIELARLRGRVFDLRAQAQKDRRGEWVLTGVGVRVAAQNRFVTHVPNGGSRADFDKVIKEVFDSSKIQSSIEQELNSIGSIVPQVLEDGLKISLGILSLDIGVDTSGKLWILEINSKPARFDETEIRSKHMQLLIDFFIFAAEHNSKGR
;
A
#
# COMPACT_ATOMS: atom_id res chain seq x y z
N ILE A 1 -7.03 23.70 24.52
CA ILE A 1 -7.37 25.12 24.30
C ILE A 1 -8.60 25.15 23.43
N VAL A 2 -9.66 25.86 23.91
CA VAL A 2 -10.84 26.19 23.09
C VAL A 2 -10.46 27.44 22.29
N LEU A 3 -10.56 27.38 20.97
CA LEU A 3 -10.22 28.53 20.11
C LEU A 3 -11.09 29.74 20.43
N PRO A 4 -10.53 30.97 20.47
CA PRO A 4 -11.27 32.20 20.62
C PRO A 4 -12.31 32.37 19.49
N THR A 5 -13.32 33.19 19.77
CA THR A 5 -14.45 33.45 18.87
C THR A 5 -14.05 33.91 17.46
N ALA A 6 -12.87 34.53 17.28
CA ALA A 6 -12.30 34.92 16.00
C ALA A 6 -12.02 33.72 15.04
N ALA A 7 -11.69 32.54 15.59
CA ALA A 7 -11.49 31.34 14.79
C ALA A 7 -12.81 30.67 14.34
N ARG A 8 -13.95 31.03 14.96
CA ARG A 8 -15.28 30.51 14.58
C ARG A 8 -15.69 30.97 13.18
N GLY A 9 -15.22 32.13 12.73
CA GLY A 9 -15.46 32.63 11.36
C GLY A 9 -14.75 31.83 10.27
N MET A 10 -13.75 30.99 10.61
CA MET A 10 -13.04 30.13 9.69
C MET A 10 -13.68 28.73 9.52
N GLY A 11 -14.86 28.49 10.10
CA GLY A 11 -15.53 27.18 10.03
C GLY A 11 -14.84 26.06 10.81
N ILE A 12 -13.90 26.40 11.70
CA ILE A 12 -13.18 25.45 12.54
C ILE A 12 -14.10 25.06 13.71
N PRO A 13 -14.44 23.77 13.88
CA PRO A 13 -15.30 23.34 14.98
C PRO A 13 -14.63 23.56 16.33
N SER A 14 -15.42 23.77 17.37
CA SER A 14 -14.95 23.82 18.74
C SER A 14 -14.50 22.42 19.16
N CYS A 15 -13.21 22.13 19.12
CA CYS A 15 -12.61 20.92 19.61
C CYS A 15 -11.29 21.21 20.36
N PRO A 16 -10.78 20.30 21.18
CA PRO A 16 -9.48 20.51 21.82
C PRO A 16 -8.38 20.51 20.77
N TYR A 17 -7.48 21.47 20.84
CA TYR A 17 -6.29 21.58 19.98
C TYR A 17 -5.03 21.45 20.82
N ARG A 18 -3.96 20.97 20.21
CA ARG A 18 -2.61 20.97 20.78
C ARG A 18 -1.90 22.28 20.46
N ILE A 19 -1.04 22.72 21.35
CA ILE A 19 -0.05 23.75 21.06
C ILE A 19 1.16 23.05 20.46
N LEU A 20 1.53 23.40 19.22
CA LEU A 20 2.73 22.89 18.56
C LEU A 20 3.94 23.77 18.83
N LYS A 21 3.72 25.08 18.88
CA LYS A 21 4.74 26.08 19.17
C LYS A 21 4.07 27.26 19.86
N GLN A 22 4.74 27.83 20.84
CA GLN A 22 4.36 29.06 21.49
C GLN A 22 5.60 29.94 21.65
N ASP A 23 5.52 31.17 21.22
CA ASP A 23 6.48 32.22 21.49
C ASP A 23 5.75 33.46 22.07
N GLU A 24 6.47 34.58 22.30
CA GLU A 24 5.92 35.79 22.96
C GLU A 24 4.76 36.44 22.19
N THR A 25 4.72 36.24 20.87
CA THR A 25 3.78 36.94 19.97
C THR A 25 2.81 35.99 19.26
N SER A 26 3.07 34.69 19.24
CA SER A 26 2.27 33.75 18.49
C SER A 26 2.09 32.39 19.19
N VAL A 27 0.96 31.77 18.91
CA VAL A 27 0.65 30.41 19.34
C VAL A 27 0.24 29.62 18.11
N ARG A 28 1.05 28.61 17.77
CA ARG A 28 0.69 27.65 16.71
C ARG A 28 -0.08 26.49 17.31
N ILE A 29 -1.32 26.34 16.87
CA ILE A 29 -2.20 25.23 17.25
C ILE A 29 -2.23 24.19 16.11
N GLY A 30 -2.34 22.93 16.46
CA GLY A 30 -2.39 21.84 15.49
C GLY A 30 -2.24 20.47 16.17
N PRO A 31 -1.86 19.43 15.44
CA PRO A 31 -1.56 19.38 14.01
C PRO A 31 -2.77 19.63 13.12
N LEU A 32 -2.52 20.25 11.98
CA LEU A 32 -3.46 20.40 10.90
C LEU A 32 -3.16 19.35 9.82
N VAL A 33 -4.09 18.44 9.56
CA VAL A 33 -3.89 17.31 8.65
C VAL A 33 -4.85 17.38 7.47
N GLY A 34 -4.31 17.33 6.26
CA GLY A 34 -5.07 17.26 5.03
C GLY A 34 -5.08 15.87 4.42
N ILE A 35 -6.26 15.28 4.20
CA ILE A 35 -6.41 14.04 3.43
C ILE A 35 -6.69 14.42 1.98
N LEU A 36 -5.70 14.23 1.10
CA LEU A 36 -5.84 14.44 -0.33
C LEU A 36 -6.59 13.27 -0.98
N ALA A 37 -7.81 13.50 -1.42
CA ALA A 37 -8.68 12.53 -2.08
C ALA A 37 -8.84 12.86 -3.58
N ALA A 38 -9.30 11.90 -4.39
CA ALA A 38 -9.52 12.10 -5.82
C ALA A 38 -10.72 13.06 -6.12
N GLY A 39 -11.65 13.19 -5.18
CA GLY A 39 -12.81 14.08 -5.27
C GLY A 39 -13.30 14.44 -3.86
N ARG A 40 -14.31 15.29 -3.78
CA ARG A 40 -14.84 15.80 -2.51
C ARG A 40 -15.69 14.76 -1.79
N PRO A 41 -15.64 14.67 -0.44
CA PRO A 41 -16.37 13.63 0.29
C PRO A 41 -17.90 13.70 0.18
N ASN A 42 -18.45 14.85 -0.17
CA ASN A 42 -19.88 15.05 -0.39
C ASN A 42 -20.33 14.74 -1.83
N GLU A 43 -19.43 14.41 -2.75
CA GLU A 43 -19.75 14.05 -4.12
C GLU A 43 -20.12 12.57 -4.24
N THR A 44 -21.01 12.25 -5.16
CA THR A 44 -21.50 10.87 -5.39
C THR A 44 -20.46 9.90 -5.92
N ASN A 45 -19.38 10.43 -6.54
CA ASN A 45 -18.27 9.65 -7.08
C ASN A 45 -17.31 9.08 -5.99
N GLN A 46 -17.44 9.52 -4.75
CA GLN A 46 -16.66 8.97 -3.63
C GLN A 46 -17.31 7.70 -3.08
N SER A 47 -16.52 6.63 -2.95
CA SER A 47 -17.04 5.39 -2.38
C SER A 47 -17.41 5.55 -0.89
N GLU A 48 -18.48 4.89 -0.46
CA GLU A 48 -18.89 4.91 0.95
C GLU A 48 -17.79 4.40 1.89
N LYS A 49 -16.98 3.44 1.42
CA LYS A 49 -15.81 2.93 2.18
C LYS A 49 -14.79 4.03 2.45
N ALA A 50 -14.51 4.90 1.46
CA ALA A 50 -13.60 6.03 1.61
C ALA A 50 -14.17 7.07 2.57
N ARG A 51 -15.44 7.47 2.40
CA ARG A 51 -16.15 8.42 3.28
C ARG A 51 -16.15 7.95 4.74
N ARG A 52 -16.39 6.67 4.97
CA ARG A 52 -16.35 6.07 6.32
C ARG A 52 -14.95 6.16 6.94
N LEU A 53 -13.89 5.89 6.17
CA LEU A 53 -12.51 6.02 6.64
C LEU A 53 -12.22 7.48 7.04
N TYR A 54 -12.53 8.44 6.18
CA TYR A 54 -12.27 9.86 6.44
C TYR A 54 -13.01 10.35 7.68
N ARG A 55 -14.29 10.01 7.81
CA ARG A 55 -15.09 10.31 9.00
C ARG A 55 -14.47 9.75 10.27
N GLN A 56 -14.03 8.50 10.25
CA GLN A 56 -13.38 7.87 11.40
C GLN A 56 -12.06 8.57 11.78
N LEU A 57 -11.25 8.95 10.77
CA LEU A 57 -10.01 9.69 11.01
C LEU A 57 -10.27 11.07 11.61
N ILE A 58 -11.25 11.81 11.10
CA ILE A 58 -11.61 13.13 11.58
C ILE A 58 -12.05 13.05 13.05
N LEU A 59 -12.99 12.16 13.38
CA LEU A 59 -13.52 12.02 14.74
C LEU A 59 -12.42 11.60 15.74
N ARG A 60 -11.61 10.60 15.38
CA ARG A 60 -10.49 10.18 16.24
C ARG A 60 -9.39 11.24 16.36
N GLY A 61 -9.18 12.02 15.30
CA GLY A 61 -8.26 13.15 15.33
C GLY A 61 -8.69 14.18 16.38
N TRP A 62 -9.97 14.50 16.45
CA TRP A 62 -10.50 15.42 17.47
C TRP A 62 -10.25 14.94 18.90
N GLU A 63 -10.46 13.64 19.18
CA GLU A 63 -10.18 13.06 20.50
C GLU A 63 -8.71 13.25 20.91
N LYS A 64 -7.80 13.40 19.95
CA LYS A 64 -6.35 13.59 20.15
C LYS A 64 -5.87 15.02 19.95
N GLY A 65 -6.79 15.97 19.76
CA GLY A 65 -6.46 17.38 19.53
C GLY A 65 -5.83 17.67 18.17
N ILE A 66 -6.24 16.91 17.13
CA ILE A 66 -5.79 17.06 15.75
C ILE A 66 -6.97 17.52 14.90
N PHE A 67 -6.77 18.57 14.12
CA PHE A 67 -7.77 18.96 13.13
C PHE A 67 -7.49 18.31 11.78
N ILE A 68 -8.46 17.50 11.31
CA ILE A 68 -8.35 16.77 10.03
C ILE A 68 -9.43 17.24 9.09
N TYR A 69 -9.06 17.52 7.84
CA TYR A 69 -9.99 17.78 6.74
C TYR A 69 -9.62 17.04 5.47
N CYS A 70 -10.60 16.75 4.64
CA CYS A 70 -10.42 16.17 3.31
C CYS A 70 -10.46 17.27 2.26
N PHE A 71 -9.70 17.14 1.19
CA PHE A 71 -9.71 18.04 0.05
C PHE A 71 -9.39 17.30 -1.24
N SER A 72 -9.74 17.92 -2.37
CA SER A 72 -9.44 17.41 -3.70
C SER A 72 -8.38 18.28 -4.41
N PRO A 73 -7.77 17.82 -5.50
CA PRO A 73 -6.70 18.57 -6.16
C PRO A 73 -7.08 19.99 -6.60
N GLN A 74 -8.34 20.23 -6.97
CA GLN A 74 -8.83 21.54 -7.39
C GLN A 74 -9.12 22.50 -6.24
N ASP A 75 -9.02 22.06 -4.99
CA ASP A 75 -9.42 22.87 -3.84
C ASP A 75 -8.28 23.72 -3.27
N VAL A 76 -7.05 23.60 -3.80
CA VAL A 76 -5.85 24.27 -3.30
C VAL A 76 -5.64 25.62 -3.99
N SER A 77 -5.52 26.67 -3.19
CA SER A 77 -5.20 28.03 -3.63
C SER A 77 -3.81 28.43 -3.08
N TRP A 78 -2.77 28.17 -3.85
CA TRP A 78 -1.37 28.45 -3.44
C TRP A 78 -1.13 29.93 -3.14
N GLY A 79 -1.65 30.84 -3.99
CA GLY A 79 -1.43 32.27 -3.81
C GLY A 79 -2.07 32.86 -2.55
N ARG A 80 -3.07 32.18 -1.97
CA ARG A 80 -3.70 32.55 -0.72
C ARG A 80 -3.19 31.75 0.48
N GLY A 81 -2.44 30.68 0.27
CA GLY A 81 -2.06 29.73 1.31
C GLY A 81 -3.23 28.97 1.93
N LEU A 82 -4.32 28.80 1.18
CA LEU A 82 -5.59 28.27 1.66
C LEU A 82 -6.09 27.08 0.84
N ILE A 83 -6.82 26.18 1.51
CA ILE A 83 -7.47 25.02 0.91
C ILE A 83 -8.95 25.01 1.28
N ARG A 84 -9.83 24.85 0.28
CA ARG A 84 -11.22 24.49 0.52
C ARG A 84 -11.27 23.04 0.98
N GLY A 85 -11.61 22.81 2.23
CA GLY A 85 -11.61 21.48 2.83
C GLY A 85 -12.98 21.08 3.37
N TYR A 86 -13.10 19.80 3.69
CA TYR A 86 -14.31 19.18 4.22
C TYR A 86 -13.94 18.43 5.51
N THR A 87 -14.57 18.82 6.60
CA THR A 87 -14.46 18.09 7.87
C THR A 87 -15.82 17.52 8.25
N PHE A 88 -15.88 16.77 9.35
CA PHE A 88 -17.09 16.08 9.78
C PHE A 88 -17.50 16.60 11.16
N SER A 89 -18.72 17.10 11.31
CA SER A 89 -19.19 17.66 12.58
C SER A 89 -19.53 16.56 13.60
N PRO A 90 -19.53 16.86 14.92
CA PRO A 90 -20.03 15.95 15.94
C PRO A 90 -21.48 15.50 15.68
N ASN A 91 -22.28 16.38 15.08
CA ASN A 91 -23.69 16.13 14.74
C ASN A 91 -23.88 15.26 13.49
N GLY A 92 -22.82 14.66 12.94
CA GLY A 92 -22.90 13.69 11.86
C GLY A 92 -22.98 14.28 10.44
N LYS A 93 -22.66 15.56 10.24
CA LYS A 93 -22.74 16.24 8.93
C LYS A 93 -21.35 16.60 8.39
N TRP A 94 -21.18 16.54 7.08
CA TRP A 94 -20.02 17.11 6.41
C TRP A 94 -20.13 18.63 6.39
N LEU A 95 -19.07 19.29 6.82
CA LEU A 95 -18.92 20.74 6.81
C LEU A 95 -17.84 21.16 5.83
N ALA A 96 -18.16 22.08 4.95
CA ALA A 96 -17.18 22.72 4.08
C ALA A 96 -16.62 23.97 4.76
N GLY A 97 -15.33 24.21 4.61
CA GLY A 97 -14.65 25.41 5.12
C GLY A 97 -13.40 25.73 4.31
N THR A 98 -12.79 26.87 4.63
CA THR A 98 -11.50 27.27 4.05
C THR A 98 -10.46 27.19 5.17
N PHE A 99 -9.42 26.40 4.96
CA PHE A 99 -8.41 26.08 5.96
C PHE A 99 -7.02 26.45 5.46
N PRO A 100 -6.06 26.73 6.33
CA PRO A 100 -4.66 26.88 5.95
C PRO A 100 -4.11 25.61 5.29
N ILE A 101 -3.00 25.75 4.56
CA ILE A 101 -2.22 24.59 4.08
C ILE A 101 -1.81 23.75 5.29
N PRO A 102 -2.02 22.42 5.27
CA PRO A 102 -1.85 21.58 6.44
C PRO A 102 -0.38 21.31 6.77
N ASP A 103 -0.09 20.91 8.00
CA ASP A 103 1.24 20.46 8.43
C ASP A 103 1.59 19.09 7.83
N VAL A 104 0.55 18.25 7.65
CA VAL A 104 0.69 16.89 7.12
C VAL A 104 -0.31 16.66 6.00
N VAL A 105 0.16 16.19 4.85
CA VAL A 105 -0.68 15.76 3.73
C VAL A 105 -0.61 14.24 3.58
N TYR A 106 -1.75 13.59 3.75
CA TYR A 106 -1.93 12.17 3.49
C TYR A 106 -2.52 11.95 2.09
N ASN A 107 -1.71 11.50 1.14
CA ASN A 107 -2.20 11.23 -0.21
C ASN A 107 -3.01 9.94 -0.28
N ARG A 108 -4.32 10.06 -0.42
CA ARG A 108 -5.31 8.99 -0.58
C ARG A 108 -5.96 8.93 -1.95
N ILE A 109 -5.33 9.45 -2.98
CA ILE A 109 -5.75 9.21 -4.37
C ILE A 109 -5.52 7.73 -4.68
N LEU A 110 -6.61 6.97 -4.85
CA LEU A 110 -6.59 5.49 -4.92
C LEU A 110 -6.49 4.93 -6.34
N TYR A 111 -6.50 5.80 -7.35
CA TYR A 111 -6.39 5.41 -8.75
C TYR A 111 -5.13 5.98 -9.37
N ARG A 112 -4.29 5.12 -9.92
CA ARG A 112 -3.04 5.51 -10.59
C ARG A 112 -3.29 6.45 -11.77
N SER A 113 -4.36 6.24 -12.53
CA SER A 113 -4.77 7.12 -13.63
C SER A 113 -5.06 8.55 -13.17
N THR A 114 -5.73 8.71 -12.04
CA THR A 114 -5.98 10.03 -11.43
C THR A 114 -4.69 10.67 -10.92
N GLU A 115 -3.87 9.90 -10.21
CA GLU A 115 -2.60 10.39 -9.68
C GLU A 115 -1.66 10.87 -10.77
N ASN A 116 -1.63 10.19 -11.93
CA ASN A 116 -0.76 10.54 -13.06
C ASN A 116 -1.25 11.75 -13.88
N GLN A 117 -2.39 12.34 -13.55
CA GLN A 117 -2.84 13.58 -14.22
C GLN A 117 -1.86 14.72 -13.92
N LYS A 118 -1.53 15.51 -14.94
CA LYS A 118 -0.57 16.62 -14.84
C LYS A 118 -0.89 17.60 -13.71
N MET A 119 -2.17 17.90 -13.50
CA MET A 119 -2.63 18.77 -12.42
C MET A 119 -2.31 18.18 -11.06
N VAL A 120 -2.54 16.87 -10.86
CA VAL A 120 -2.25 16.18 -9.59
C VAL A 120 -0.75 16.11 -9.33
N GLN A 121 0.07 15.82 -10.35
CA GLN A 121 1.52 15.79 -10.20
C GLN A 121 2.07 17.17 -9.82
N LYS A 122 1.62 18.26 -10.47
CA LYS A 122 1.99 19.63 -10.10
C LYS A 122 1.58 19.98 -8.67
N LEU A 123 0.40 19.53 -8.24
CA LEU A 123 -0.07 19.71 -6.87
C LEU A 123 0.85 19.01 -5.85
N LEU A 124 1.20 17.74 -6.10
CA LEU A 124 2.09 16.98 -5.23
C LEU A 124 3.49 17.60 -5.18
N GLU A 125 4.02 18.06 -6.31
CA GLU A 125 5.28 18.82 -6.36
C GLU A 125 5.19 20.13 -5.58
N GLY A 126 4.04 20.79 -5.59
CA GLY A 126 3.78 21.98 -4.79
C GLY A 126 3.88 21.70 -3.29
N PHE A 127 3.28 20.60 -2.83
CA PHE A 127 3.38 20.19 -1.43
C PHE A 127 4.79 19.75 -1.03
N ASP A 128 5.53 19.04 -1.91
CA ASP A 128 6.93 18.67 -1.66
C ASP A 128 7.83 19.89 -1.41
N LYS A 129 7.54 21.01 -2.09
CA LYS A 129 8.31 22.26 -2.01
C LYS A 129 7.79 23.24 -0.96
N TYR A 130 6.59 23.03 -0.43
CA TYR A 130 5.98 23.98 0.51
C TYR A 130 6.61 23.82 1.91
N PRO A 131 7.22 24.90 2.46
CA PRO A 131 7.91 24.82 3.74
C PRO A 131 6.99 24.32 4.88
N GLY A 132 7.47 23.33 5.63
CA GLY A 132 6.78 22.80 6.80
C GLY A 132 5.56 21.92 6.49
N VAL A 133 5.38 21.46 5.25
CA VAL A 133 4.41 20.42 4.90
C VAL A 133 5.11 19.07 4.82
N TYR A 134 4.59 18.07 5.53
CA TYR A 134 5.02 16.69 5.41
C TYR A 134 4.05 15.90 4.52
N LEU A 135 4.43 15.66 3.27
CA LEU A 135 3.66 14.84 2.34
C LEU A 135 4.15 13.40 2.39
N PHE A 136 3.28 12.43 2.68
CA PHE A 136 3.64 11.01 2.64
C PHE A 136 2.74 10.17 1.74
N ASN A 137 3.23 8.98 1.39
CA ASN A 137 2.64 8.10 0.37
C ASN A 137 2.36 8.84 -0.95
N ARG A 138 3.34 9.66 -1.35
CA ARG A 138 3.25 10.59 -2.46
C ARG A 138 2.77 9.95 -3.77
N ARG A 139 3.19 8.69 -4.03
CA ARG A 139 2.89 7.99 -5.29
C ARG A 139 2.63 6.50 -5.08
N PHE A 140 2.00 5.90 -6.08
CA PHE A 140 2.02 4.45 -6.22
C PHE A 140 3.44 3.96 -6.47
N LEU A 141 3.80 2.85 -5.82
CA LEU A 141 5.08 2.20 -6.04
C LEU A 141 5.10 1.46 -7.39
N ASN A 142 6.23 1.48 -8.05
CA ASN A 142 6.49 0.70 -9.26
C ASN A 142 7.10 -0.64 -8.86
N LYS A 143 6.55 -1.75 -9.35
CA LYS A 143 6.99 -3.10 -9.00
C LYS A 143 8.48 -3.34 -9.29
N TRP A 144 8.99 -2.81 -10.40
CA TRP A 144 10.39 -2.95 -10.79
C TRP A 144 11.33 -2.15 -9.89
N GLU A 145 10.99 -0.89 -9.59
CA GLU A 145 11.77 -0.07 -8.67
C GLU A 145 11.84 -0.71 -7.28
N VAL A 146 10.70 -1.18 -6.78
CA VAL A 146 10.61 -1.89 -5.49
C VAL A 146 11.50 -3.14 -5.48
N SER A 147 11.38 -4.00 -6.49
CA SER A 147 12.19 -5.22 -6.58
C SER A 147 13.69 -4.89 -6.58
N ARG A 148 14.11 -3.90 -7.39
CA ARG A 148 15.51 -3.46 -7.48
C ARG A 148 16.05 -2.94 -6.16
N VAL A 149 15.32 -2.06 -5.49
CA VAL A 149 15.74 -1.48 -4.20
C VAL A 149 15.92 -2.57 -3.15
N LEU A 150 14.94 -3.48 -3.04
CA LEU A 150 15.00 -4.54 -2.04
C LEU A 150 16.08 -5.62 -2.35
N GLU A 151 16.31 -5.92 -3.62
CA GLU A 151 17.35 -6.86 -4.06
C GLU A 151 18.77 -6.34 -3.78
N GLN A 152 18.98 -5.02 -3.92
CA GLN A 152 20.28 -4.38 -3.70
C GLN A 152 20.66 -4.27 -2.22
N ASP A 153 19.69 -4.26 -1.30
CA ASP A 153 19.96 -4.16 0.14
C ASP A 153 20.15 -5.55 0.75
N HIS A 154 21.28 -5.76 1.44
CA HIS A 154 21.64 -7.04 2.06
C HIS A 154 20.64 -7.51 3.12
N ARG A 155 19.88 -6.58 3.74
CA ARG A 155 18.88 -6.86 4.77
C ARG A 155 17.60 -7.44 4.18
N THR A 156 17.29 -7.19 2.90
CA THR A 156 16.00 -7.52 2.29
C THR A 156 16.08 -8.47 1.11
N ARG A 157 17.24 -8.58 0.44
CA ARG A 157 17.40 -9.38 -0.79
C ARG A 157 16.96 -10.84 -0.66
N HIS A 158 17.08 -11.44 0.52
CA HIS A 158 16.72 -12.84 0.74
C HIS A 158 15.21 -13.11 0.79
N TRP A 159 14.39 -12.04 0.93
CA TRP A 159 12.94 -12.12 0.84
C TRP A 159 12.39 -11.86 -0.56
N VAL A 160 13.25 -11.46 -1.51
CA VAL A 160 12.79 -11.00 -2.83
C VAL A 160 12.97 -12.13 -3.86
N PRO A 161 11.89 -12.55 -4.55
CA PRO A 161 12.03 -13.46 -5.69
C PRO A 161 12.83 -12.82 -6.81
N GLU A 162 13.70 -13.59 -7.48
CA GLU A 162 14.45 -13.12 -8.65
C GLU A 162 13.48 -12.52 -9.69
N THR A 163 13.70 -11.25 -10.05
CA THR A 163 12.77 -10.49 -10.89
C THR A 163 13.53 -9.71 -11.95
N LEU A 164 13.15 -9.84 -13.21
CA LEU A 164 13.76 -9.15 -14.35
C LEU A 164 12.69 -8.54 -15.27
N PRO A 165 13.01 -7.49 -16.03
CA PRO A 165 12.15 -7.02 -17.13
C PRO A 165 11.93 -8.11 -18.16
N PHE A 166 10.72 -8.19 -18.73
CA PHE A 166 10.41 -9.17 -19.75
C PHE A 166 11.19 -8.89 -21.04
N SER A 167 12.02 -9.86 -21.41
CA SER A 167 12.69 -9.96 -22.71
C SER A 167 12.86 -11.44 -23.07
N ALA A 168 13.15 -11.77 -24.33
CA ALA A 168 13.44 -13.15 -24.71
C ALA A 168 14.63 -13.71 -23.91
N ASN A 169 15.72 -12.94 -23.82
CA ASN A 169 16.92 -13.39 -23.11
C ASN A 169 16.66 -13.61 -21.62
N ASN A 170 15.95 -12.70 -20.96
CA ASN A 170 15.61 -12.82 -19.53
C ASN A 170 14.62 -13.98 -19.29
N LEU A 171 13.68 -14.21 -20.21
CA LEU A 171 12.78 -15.37 -20.13
C LEU A 171 13.57 -16.68 -20.20
N GLN A 172 14.50 -16.79 -21.14
CA GLN A 172 15.34 -17.99 -21.28
C GLN A 172 16.24 -18.18 -20.06
N LEU A 173 16.87 -17.10 -19.58
CA LEU A 173 17.72 -17.11 -18.39
C LEU A 173 16.96 -17.66 -17.17
N LEU A 174 15.78 -17.11 -16.88
CA LEU A 174 14.99 -17.52 -15.72
C LEU A 174 14.37 -18.92 -15.88
N LEU A 175 13.98 -19.33 -17.08
CA LEU A 175 13.52 -20.70 -17.33
C LEU A 175 14.63 -21.76 -17.15
N ASN A 176 15.89 -21.38 -17.28
CA ASN A 176 17.01 -22.29 -17.01
C ASN A 176 17.28 -22.46 -15.50
N ARG A 177 16.84 -21.50 -14.69
CA ARG A 177 17.05 -21.50 -13.23
C ARG A 177 15.84 -21.98 -12.43
N HIS A 178 14.63 -21.76 -12.97
CA HIS A 178 13.39 -21.96 -12.24
C HIS A 178 12.40 -22.79 -13.04
N GLN A 179 11.70 -23.69 -12.37
CA GLN A 179 10.66 -24.54 -12.95
C GLN A 179 9.36 -23.76 -13.23
N GLU A 180 9.15 -22.69 -12.48
CA GLU A 180 7.94 -21.88 -12.51
C GLU A 180 8.30 -20.39 -12.56
N LEU A 181 7.58 -19.63 -13.41
CA LEU A 181 7.74 -18.19 -13.55
C LEU A 181 6.38 -17.49 -13.54
N PHE A 182 6.37 -16.26 -13.09
CA PHE A 182 5.22 -15.35 -13.23
C PHE A 182 5.57 -14.13 -14.06
N LEU A 183 4.75 -13.83 -15.07
CA LEU A 183 4.78 -12.54 -15.75
C LEU A 183 3.77 -11.61 -15.11
N LYS A 184 4.22 -10.46 -14.64
CA LYS A 184 3.41 -9.46 -13.95
C LYS A 184 3.48 -8.11 -14.67
N PRO A 185 2.35 -7.47 -15.03
CA PRO A 185 2.38 -6.13 -15.59
C PRO A 185 3.00 -5.12 -14.60
N TYR A 186 3.79 -4.16 -15.08
CA TYR A 186 4.36 -3.09 -14.25
C TYR A 186 3.29 -2.31 -13.49
N HIS A 187 2.16 -2.08 -14.13
CA HIS A 187 1.07 -1.23 -13.65
C HIS A 187 -0.25 -2.01 -13.58
N SER A 188 -0.31 -3.03 -12.79
CA SER A 188 -1.56 -3.75 -12.52
C SER A 188 -1.85 -3.82 -11.04
N SER A 189 -3.10 -3.99 -10.71
CA SER A 189 -3.58 -4.25 -9.36
C SER A 189 -4.54 -5.46 -9.39
N ARG A 190 -4.81 -6.03 -8.23
CA ARG A 190 -5.80 -7.11 -8.04
C ARG A 190 -5.50 -8.38 -8.82
N GLY A 191 -4.21 -8.66 -9.09
CA GLY A 191 -3.81 -9.87 -9.78
C GLY A 191 -4.18 -9.94 -11.26
N GLN A 192 -4.59 -8.83 -11.89
CA GLN A 192 -4.96 -8.80 -13.32
C GLN A 192 -3.74 -8.85 -14.22
N GLY A 193 -3.87 -9.58 -15.34
CA GLY A 193 -2.82 -9.70 -16.34
C GLY A 193 -1.64 -10.59 -15.93
N ILE A 194 -1.72 -11.31 -14.82
CA ILE A 194 -0.66 -12.24 -14.42
C ILE A 194 -0.72 -13.49 -15.29
N ILE A 195 0.43 -13.87 -15.83
CA ILE A 195 0.61 -15.12 -16.57
C ILE A 195 1.55 -16.01 -15.77
N LYS A 196 1.11 -17.22 -15.45
CA LYS A 196 1.95 -18.26 -14.86
C LYS A 196 2.50 -19.14 -15.95
N ILE A 197 3.78 -19.45 -15.89
CA ILE A 197 4.50 -20.35 -16.81
C ILE A 197 5.10 -21.45 -15.98
N GLU A 198 4.97 -22.69 -16.45
CA GLU A 198 5.59 -23.86 -15.82
C GLU A 198 6.26 -24.71 -16.90
N ARG A 199 7.40 -25.28 -16.55
CA ARG A 199 8.00 -26.35 -17.34
C ARG A 199 7.16 -27.63 -17.12
N THR A 200 6.94 -28.43 -18.17
CA THR A 200 6.23 -29.70 -18.01
C THR A 200 7.05 -30.72 -17.24
N HIS A 201 6.39 -31.62 -16.51
CA HIS A 201 7.05 -32.61 -15.67
C HIS A 201 8.00 -33.54 -16.46
N ASP A 202 7.68 -33.83 -17.74
CA ASP A 202 8.51 -34.63 -18.65
C ASP A 202 9.68 -33.83 -19.24
N GLY A 203 9.79 -32.53 -18.92
CA GLY A 203 10.81 -31.62 -19.43
C GLY A 203 10.69 -31.28 -20.93
N ARG A 204 9.66 -31.79 -21.62
CA ARG A 204 9.53 -31.69 -23.09
C ARG A 204 8.88 -30.41 -23.59
N GLY A 205 8.42 -29.55 -22.68
CA GLY A 205 7.76 -28.31 -23.07
C GLY A 205 7.39 -27.42 -21.92
N PHE A 206 6.46 -26.52 -22.18
CA PHE A 206 5.98 -25.54 -21.23
C PHE A 206 4.47 -25.51 -21.25
N ARG A 207 3.87 -25.10 -20.12
CA ARG A 207 2.48 -24.71 -20.07
C ARG A 207 2.35 -23.32 -19.45
N TYR A 208 1.37 -22.54 -19.89
CA TYR A 208 1.08 -21.26 -19.30
C TYR A 208 -0.42 -21.04 -19.11
N GLY A 209 -0.76 -20.27 -18.10
CA GLY A 209 -2.14 -19.89 -17.77
C GLY A 209 -2.24 -18.45 -17.32
N ARG A 210 -3.41 -17.83 -17.48
CA ARG A 210 -3.66 -16.45 -17.05
C ARG A 210 -4.54 -16.41 -15.81
N SER A 211 -4.31 -15.42 -14.95
CA SER A 211 -5.08 -15.21 -13.71
C SER A 211 -6.58 -15.00 -13.95
N GLU A 212 -6.97 -14.42 -15.10
CA GLU A 212 -8.36 -14.15 -15.45
C GLU A 212 -9.11 -15.39 -15.94
N TRP A 213 -8.42 -16.43 -16.41
CA TRP A 213 -9.05 -17.62 -16.91
C TRP A 213 -9.74 -18.41 -15.80
N LYS A 214 -11.02 -18.70 -16.01
CA LYS A 214 -11.80 -19.55 -15.10
C LYS A 214 -11.48 -21.02 -15.37
N GLY A 215 -11.07 -21.76 -14.34
CA GLY A 215 -10.78 -23.20 -14.45
C GLY A 215 -9.33 -23.54 -14.82
N LYS A 216 -9.11 -24.79 -15.32
CA LYS A 216 -7.79 -25.35 -15.63
C LYS A 216 -7.35 -25.04 -17.07
N ASN A 217 -7.59 -23.84 -17.55
CA ASN A 217 -7.22 -23.48 -18.93
C ASN A 217 -5.72 -23.22 -19.04
N TRP A 218 -4.94 -24.30 -19.12
CA TRP A 218 -3.53 -24.25 -19.42
C TRP A 218 -3.31 -24.48 -20.91
N ILE A 219 -2.46 -23.66 -21.53
CA ILE A 219 -2.03 -23.83 -22.90
C ILE A 219 -0.65 -24.48 -22.86
N TYR A 220 -0.55 -25.66 -23.49
CA TYR A 220 0.72 -26.33 -23.69
C TYR A 220 1.44 -25.78 -24.94
N VAL A 221 2.75 -25.63 -24.82
CA VAL A 221 3.65 -25.25 -25.93
C VAL A 221 4.93 -26.07 -25.87
N PRO A 222 5.29 -26.75 -26.99
CA PRO A 222 6.38 -27.75 -26.98
C PRO A 222 7.77 -27.12 -26.99
N THR A 223 7.93 -25.86 -27.38
CA THR A 223 9.26 -25.25 -27.56
C THR A 223 9.32 -23.85 -26.98
N TYR A 224 10.52 -23.44 -26.57
CA TYR A 224 10.80 -22.07 -26.10
C TYR A 224 10.36 -21.00 -27.11
N ASN A 225 10.68 -21.19 -28.42
CA ASN A 225 10.34 -20.20 -29.45
C ASN A 225 8.83 -19.99 -29.56
N ARG A 226 8.04 -21.07 -29.50
CA ARG A 226 6.57 -21.00 -29.49
C ARG A 226 6.06 -20.32 -28.22
N LEU A 227 6.65 -20.62 -27.04
CA LEU A 227 6.29 -19.97 -25.79
C LEU A 227 6.51 -18.46 -25.87
N ASN A 228 7.72 -18.03 -26.26
CA ASN A 228 8.06 -16.61 -26.37
C ASN A 228 7.13 -15.86 -27.34
N SER A 229 6.85 -16.46 -28.52
CA SER A 229 5.91 -15.89 -29.48
C SER A 229 4.50 -15.73 -28.90
N LYS A 230 3.98 -16.79 -28.28
CA LYS A 230 2.64 -16.74 -27.62
C LYS A 230 2.57 -15.73 -26.50
N LEU A 231 3.59 -15.63 -25.65
CA LEU A 231 3.64 -14.65 -24.59
C LEU A 231 3.65 -13.22 -25.14
N ARG A 232 4.44 -12.93 -26.18
CA ARG A 232 4.46 -11.61 -26.82
C ARG A 232 3.09 -11.23 -27.40
N GLN A 233 2.40 -12.17 -28.05
CA GLN A 233 1.03 -11.97 -28.54
C GLN A 233 0.05 -11.64 -27.40
N ASN A 234 0.14 -12.37 -26.28
CA ASN A 234 -0.72 -12.19 -25.11
C ASN A 234 -0.47 -10.89 -24.36
N ILE A 235 0.78 -10.44 -24.28
CA ILE A 235 1.19 -9.21 -23.57
C ILE A 235 0.81 -7.96 -24.39
N GLY A 236 0.93 -8.03 -25.71
CA GLY A 236 0.81 -6.86 -26.61
C GLY A 236 2.02 -5.94 -26.55
N TYR A 237 2.28 -5.22 -27.63
CA TYR A 237 3.51 -4.42 -27.82
C TYR A 237 3.64 -3.22 -26.84
N GLN A 238 2.57 -2.71 -26.29
CA GLN A 238 2.58 -1.49 -25.48
C GLN A 238 2.70 -1.73 -23.95
N LYS A 239 2.56 -2.98 -23.49
CA LYS A 239 2.55 -3.29 -22.05
C LYS A 239 3.93 -3.79 -21.60
N ARG A 240 4.48 -3.13 -20.57
CA ARG A 240 5.69 -3.59 -19.91
C ARG A 240 5.36 -4.63 -18.85
N TYR A 241 6.10 -5.74 -18.87
CA TYR A 241 5.96 -6.85 -17.94
C TYR A 241 7.29 -7.15 -17.24
N LEU A 242 7.19 -7.67 -16.02
CA LEU A 242 8.27 -8.31 -15.28
C LEU A 242 8.13 -9.81 -15.40
N ILE A 243 9.27 -10.50 -15.40
CA ILE A 243 9.34 -11.94 -15.16
C ILE A 243 9.84 -12.11 -13.72
N GLN A 244 9.16 -12.91 -12.94
CA GLN A 244 9.51 -13.19 -11.56
C GLN A 244 9.58 -14.71 -11.35
N GLN A 245 10.55 -15.15 -10.57
CA GLN A 245 10.66 -16.50 -10.04
C GLN A 245 9.34 -16.95 -9.43
N GLY A 246 8.87 -18.13 -9.78
CA GLY A 246 7.78 -18.81 -9.09
C GLY A 246 8.25 -19.41 -7.78
N ILE A 247 7.47 -19.24 -6.75
CA ILE A 247 7.72 -19.80 -5.42
C ILE A 247 6.73 -20.93 -5.17
N GLU A 248 7.23 -22.07 -4.75
CA GLU A 248 6.37 -23.17 -4.32
C GLU A 248 5.76 -22.86 -2.95
N LEU A 249 4.60 -22.21 -2.98
CA LEU A 249 3.90 -21.77 -1.79
C LEU A 249 3.28 -22.95 -1.03
N ALA A 250 3.34 -22.86 0.28
CA ALA A 250 2.60 -23.74 1.19
C ALA A 250 1.10 -23.68 0.92
N ARG A 251 0.39 -24.72 1.30
CA ARG A 251 -1.04 -24.87 1.00
C ARG A 251 -1.84 -25.17 2.25
N LEU A 252 -2.95 -24.47 2.38
CA LEU A 252 -3.97 -24.76 3.36
C LEU A 252 -5.04 -25.66 2.70
N ARG A 253 -5.14 -26.93 3.12
CA ARG A 253 -6.10 -27.89 2.55
C ARG A 253 -6.06 -27.94 1.02
N GLY A 254 -4.85 -28.02 0.45
CA GLY A 254 -4.59 -28.07 -0.99
C GLY A 254 -4.72 -26.74 -1.75
N ARG A 255 -5.09 -25.63 -1.08
CA ARG A 255 -5.24 -24.30 -1.68
C ARG A 255 -4.07 -23.39 -1.33
N VAL A 256 -3.57 -22.66 -2.31
CA VAL A 256 -2.54 -21.64 -2.11
C VAL A 256 -3.07 -20.53 -1.20
N PHE A 257 -2.23 -20.04 -0.29
CA PHE A 257 -2.53 -18.86 0.52
C PHE A 257 -1.36 -17.87 0.48
N ASP A 258 -1.64 -16.64 0.80
CA ASP A 258 -0.65 -15.61 1.09
C ASP A 258 -1.00 -14.84 2.37
N LEU A 259 -0.01 -14.18 2.92
CA LEU A 259 -0.13 -13.29 4.06
C LEU A 259 -0.20 -11.86 3.54
N ARG A 260 -1.21 -11.13 4.00
CA ARG A 260 -1.30 -9.69 3.78
C ARG A 260 -0.91 -8.97 5.04
N ALA A 261 0.32 -8.48 5.08
CA ALA A 261 0.84 -7.70 6.19
C ALA A 261 0.58 -6.21 5.97
N GLN A 262 0.35 -5.46 7.04
CA GLN A 262 0.34 -4.01 7.03
C GLN A 262 1.44 -3.49 7.92
N ALA A 263 2.28 -2.60 7.39
CA ALA A 263 3.30 -1.88 8.14
C ALA A 263 2.97 -0.38 8.17
N GLN A 264 3.19 0.26 9.31
CA GLN A 264 2.94 1.68 9.52
C GLN A 264 3.99 2.30 10.42
N LYS A 265 4.18 3.61 10.29
CA LYS A 265 4.94 4.36 11.27
C LYS A 265 4.11 4.61 12.53
N ASP A 266 4.78 4.52 13.66
CA ASP A 266 4.22 4.78 14.99
C ASP A 266 4.42 6.26 15.42
N ARG A 267 4.17 6.55 16.70
CA ARG A 267 4.32 7.88 17.33
C ARG A 267 5.77 8.37 17.37
N ARG A 268 6.75 7.49 17.18
CA ARG A 268 8.19 7.80 17.11
C ARG A 268 8.70 7.91 15.69
N GLY A 269 7.82 7.67 14.69
CA GLY A 269 8.18 7.60 13.28
C GLY A 269 8.87 6.30 12.89
N GLU A 270 8.84 5.29 13.77
CA GLU A 270 9.43 3.98 13.53
C GLU A 270 8.43 3.05 12.85
N TRP A 271 8.92 2.24 11.92
CA TRP A 271 8.11 1.26 11.23
C TRP A 271 7.79 0.06 12.12
N VAL A 272 6.51 -0.27 12.23
CA VAL A 272 6.00 -1.41 13.00
C VAL A 272 5.01 -2.21 12.18
N LEU A 273 4.96 -3.52 12.43
CA LEU A 273 3.93 -4.40 11.88
C LEU A 273 2.58 -4.08 12.56
N THR A 274 1.62 -3.61 11.78
CA THR A 274 0.27 -3.32 12.27
C THR A 274 -0.52 -4.61 12.51
N GLY A 275 -0.43 -5.55 11.58
CA GLY A 275 -1.06 -6.86 11.66
C GLY A 275 -0.97 -7.62 10.35
N VAL A 276 -1.39 -8.88 10.38
CA VAL A 276 -1.34 -9.82 9.26
C VAL A 276 -2.69 -10.50 9.08
N GLY A 277 -3.25 -10.41 7.89
CA GLY A 277 -4.41 -11.20 7.47
C GLY A 277 -4.00 -12.30 6.50
N VAL A 278 -4.74 -13.40 6.44
CA VAL A 278 -4.51 -14.50 5.51
C VAL A 278 -5.53 -14.48 4.40
N ARG A 279 -5.08 -14.62 3.17
CA ARG A 279 -5.94 -14.79 1.99
C ARG A 279 -5.70 -16.16 1.39
N VAL A 280 -6.76 -16.94 1.22
CA VAL A 280 -6.70 -18.29 0.66
C VAL A 280 -7.32 -18.26 -0.74
N ALA A 281 -6.61 -18.75 -1.73
CA ALA A 281 -7.09 -18.80 -3.12
C ALA A 281 -8.37 -19.63 -3.26
N ALA A 282 -9.18 -19.30 -4.25
CA ALA A 282 -10.24 -20.21 -4.68
C ALA A 282 -9.64 -21.53 -5.22
N GLN A 283 -10.42 -22.58 -5.22
CA GLN A 283 -9.98 -23.88 -5.72
C GLN A 283 -9.46 -23.78 -7.16
N ASN A 284 -8.33 -24.41 -7.44
CA ASN A 284 -7.66 -24.41 -8.76
C ASN A 284 -7.21 -23.01 -9.24
N ARG A 285 -7.05 -22.03 -8.33
CA ARG A 285 -6.48 -20.72 -8.64
C ARG A 285 -5.07 -20.59 -8.08
N PHE A 286 -4.23 -19.82 -8.77
CA PHE A 286 -2.89 -19.49 -8.32
C PHE A 286 -2.75 -18.05 -7.81
N VAL A 287 -3.88 -17.30 -7.77
CA VAL A 287 -3.97 -15.96 -7.19
C VAL A 287 -4.95 -15.96 -6.03
N THR A 288 -4.58 -15.31 -4.93
CA THR A 288 -5.31 -15.33 -3.65
C THR A 288 -6.30 -14.19 -3.49
N HIS A 289 -6.38 -13.29 -4.47
CA HIS A 289 -7.15 -12.06 -4.36
C HIS A 289 -8.64 -12.32 -4.10
N VAL A 290 -9.17 -11.79 -2.98
CA VAL A 290 -10.54 -12.03 -2.52
C VAL A 290 -11.63 -11.74 -3.57
N PRO A 291 -11.57 -10.64 -4.36
CA PRO A 291 -12.53 -10.42 -5.46
C PRO A 291 -12.52 -11.49 -6.55
N ASN A 292 -11.48 -12.32 -6.61
CA ASN A 292 -11.38 -13.45 -7.55
C ASN A 292 -11.86 -14.77 -6.92
N GLY A 293 -12.68 -14.72 -5.86
CA GLY A 293 -13.23 -15.89 -5.16
C GLY A 293 -12.35 -16.43 -4.03
N GLY A 294 -11.30 -15.71 -3.64
CA GLY A 294 -10.50 -16.05 -2.46
C GLY A 294 -11.29 -15.83 -1.16
N SER A 295 -10.90 -16.54 -0.12
CA SER A 295 -11.43 -16.40 1.24
C SER A 295 -10.37 -15.87 2.20
N ARG A 296 -10.82 -15.44 3.38
CA ARG A 296 -9.95 -15.03 4.49
C ARG A 296 -9.86 -16.16 5.50
N ALA A 297 -8.74 -16.18 6.23
CA ALA A 297 -8.55 -17.09 7.34
C ALA A 297 -7.77 -16.40 8.47
N ASP A 298 -7.85 -16.97 9.65
CA ASP A 298 -7.12 -16.51 10.83
C ASP A 298 -5.64 -16.91 10.70
N PHE A 299 -4.73 -15.99 11.01
CA PHE A 299 -3.29 -16.21 10.85
C PHE A 299 -2.79 -17.36 11.73
N ASP A 300 -3.06 -17.33 13.03
CA ASP A 300 -2.55 -18.32 13.97
C ASP A 300 -3.06 -19.73 13.66
N LYS A 301 -4.35 -19.83 13.27
CA LYS A 301 -4.93 -21.11 12.88
C LYS A 301 -4.30 -21.67 11.61
N VAL A 302 -4.06 -20.81 10.60
CA VAL A 302 -3.47 -21.27 9.33
C VAL A 302 -2.03 -21.70 9.54
N ILE A 303 -1.22 -20.91 10.25
CA ILE A 303 0.19 -21.26 10.49
C ILE A 303 0.33 -22.55 11.29
N LYS A 304 -0.50 -22.74 12.32
CA LYS A 304 -0.52 -23.98 13.10
C LYS A 304 -1.03 -25.20 12.32
N GLU A 305 -1.97 -25.02 11.41
CA GLU A 305 -2.49 -26.12 10.58
C GLU A 305 -1.50 -26.53 9.47
N VAL A 306 -0.72 -25.58 8.96
CA VAL A 306 0.16 -25.83 7.82
C VAL A 306 1.58 -26.27 8.24
N PHE A 307 2.03 -25.80 9.41
CA PHE A 307 3.38 -26.09 9.91
C PHE A 307 3.32 -26.71 11.31
N ASP A 308 3.67 -27.99 11.43
CA ASP A 308 3.63 -28.72 12.71
C ASP A 308 4.70 -28.24 13.70
N SER A 309 5.81 -27.69 13.18
CA SER A 309 6.94 -27.26 14.01
C SER A 309 6.70 -25.89 14.64
N SER A 310 6.64 -25.83 15.97
CA SER A 310 6.56 -24.56 16.72
C SER A 310 7.75 -23.63 16.43
N LYS A 311 8.92 -24.19 16.12
CA LYS A 311 10.10 -23.42 15.71
C LYS A 311 9.87 -22.70 14.39
N ILE A 312 9.25 -23.36 13.40
CA ILE A 312 8.89 -22.73 12.11
C ILE A 312 7.83 -21.66 12.33
N GLN A 313 6.80 -21.93 13.14
CA GLN A 313 5.75 -20.96 13.47
C GLN A 313 6.34 -19.68 14.09
N SER A 314 7.17 -19.81 15.10
CA SER A 314 7.83 -18.67 15.75
C SER A 314 8.79 -17.93 14.81
N SER A 315 9.49 -18.64 13.93
CA SER A 315 10.38 -18.04 12.93
C SER A 315 9.57 -17.18 11.94
N ILE A 316 8.43 -17.65 11.45
CA ILE A 316 7.53 -16.91 10.58
C ILE A 316 7.07 -15.59 11.25
N GLU A 317 6.67 -15.65 12.53
CA GLU A 317 6.21 -14.45 13.26
C GLU A 317 7.35 -13.43 13.45
N GLN A 318 8.54 -13.86 13.83
CA GLN A 318 9.70 -13.00 13.98
C GLN A 318 10.13 -12.36 12.66
N GLU A 319 10.13 -13.15 11.59
CA GLU A 319 10.49 -12.68 10.26
C GLU A 319 9.45 -11.69 9.70
N LEU A 320 8.15 -11.88 9.98
CA LEU A 320 7.10 -10.91 9.65
C LEU A 320 7.30 -9.56 10.34
N ASN A 321 7.69 -9.57 11.61
CA ASN A 321 8.01 -8.32 12.32
C ASN A 321 9.23 -7.63 11.71
N SER A 322 10.26 -8.39 11.35
CA SER A 322 11.46 -7.87 10.67
C SER A 322 11.12 -7.29 9.29
N ILE A 323 10.31 -7.99 8.50
CA ILE A 323 9.81 -7.49 7.22
C ILE A 323 9.01 -6.19 7.42
N GLY A 324 8.13 -6.15 8.42
CA GLY A 324 7.30 -4.98 8.73
C GLY A 324 8.07 -3.72 9.12
N SER A 325 9.26 -3.87 9.70
CA SER A 325 10.12 -2.75 10.10
C SER A 325 11.19 -2.41 9.06
N ILE A 326 11.91 -3.40 8.52
CA ILE A 326 13.09 -3.18 7.67
C ILE A 326 12.69 -2.81 6.24
N VAL A 327 11.75 -3.55 5.64
CA VAL A 327 11.40 -3.38 4.22
C VAL A 327 10.87 -1.97 3.91
N PRO A 328 9.96 -1.38 4.70
CA PRO A 328 9.51 -0.03 4.45
C PRO A 328 10.62 1.02 4.57
N GLN A 329 11.54 0.86 5.52
CA GLN A 329 12.69 1.75 5.68
C GLN A 329 13.61 1.70 4.48
N VAL A 330 13.96 0.49 4.00
CA VAL A 330 14.80 0.30 2.80
C VAL A 330 14.16 0.95 1.57
N LEU A 331 12.83 0.87 1.46
CA LEU A 331 12.10 1.52 0.36
C LEU A 331 12.11 3.05 0.46
N GLU A 332 11.95 3.63 1.65
CA GLU A 332 12.06 5.09 1.83
C GLU A 332 13.45 5.58 1.43
N ASP A 333 14.49 4.89 1.94
CA ASP A 333 15.89 5.25 1.69
C ASP A 333 16.27 5.09 0.21
N GLY A 334 15.88 3.98 -0.41
CA GLY A 334 16.24 3.66 -1.79
C GLY A 334 15.45 4.46 -2.83
N LEU A 335 14.19 4.76 -2.56
CA LEU A 335 13.31 5.52 -3.47
C LEU A 335 13.31 7.03 -3.20
N LYS A 336 13.90 7.49 -2.09
CA LYS A 336 13.92 8.89 -1.63
C LYS A 336 12.51 9.49 -1.55
N ILE A 337 11.58 8.76 -0.92
CA ILE A 337 10.19 9.18 -0.75
C ILE A 337 9.73 8.98 0.69
N SER A 338 8.87 9.85 1.17
CA SER A 338 8.25 9.69 2.48
C SER A 338 7.07 8.73 2.39
N LEU A 339 7.12 7.70 3.22
CA LEU A 339 6.06 6.71 3.40
C LEU A 339 5.58 6.75 4.85
N GLY A 340 4.36 6.34 5.11
CA GLY A 340 3.79 6.25 6.46
C GLY A 340 2.99 4.97 6.65
N ILE A 341 2.58 4.34 5.54
CA ILE A 341 1.81 3.10 5.54
C ILE A 341 2.08 2.30 4.27
N LEU A 342 2.24 0.99 4.43
CA LEU A 342 2.36 0.03 3.33
C LEU A 342 1.51 -1.21 3.61
N SER A 343 1.07 -1.90 2.56
CA SER A 343 0.69 -3.30 2.66
C SER A 343 1.63 -4.15 1.81
N LEU A 344 2.01 -5.29 2.38
CA LEU A 344 2.89 -6.28 1.78
C LEU A 344 2.10 -7.57 1.57
N ASP A 345 2.11 -8.08 0.36
CA ASP A 345 1.59 -9.39 0.04
C ASP A 345 2.78 -10.37 0.09
N ILE A 346 2.76 -11.31 1.04
CA ILE A 346 3.88 -12.18 1.40
C ILE A 346 3.48 -13.63 1.18
N GLY A 347 4.26 -14.36 0.39
CA GLY A 347 4.15 -15.81 0.26
C GLY A 347 4.91 -16.52 1.37
N VAL A 348 4.40 -17.68 1.80
CA VAL A 348 5.12 -18.61 2.66
C VAL A 348 5.39 -19.86 1.83
N ASP A 349 6.64 -20.28 1.68
CA ASP A 349 6.96 -21.51 0.96
C ASP A 349 6.80 -22.75 1.84
N THR A 350 6.97 -23.93 1.27
CA THR A 350 6.81 -25.22 1.96
C THR A 350 7.78 -25.43 3.12
N SER A 351 8.87 -24.67 3.18
CA SER A 351 9.83 -24.69 4.28
C SER A 351 9.52 -23.69 5.41
N GLY A 352 8.54 -22.81 5.18
CA GLY A 352 8.21 -21.70 6.08
C GLY A 352 8.95 -20.40 5.79
N LYS A 353 9.81 -20.34 4.76
CA LYS A 353 10.49 -19.12 4.34
C LYS A 353 9.50 -18.12 3.75
N LEU A 354 9.69 -16.84 4.08
CA LEU A 354 8.86 -15.74 3.60
C LEU A 354 9.40 -15.14 2.30
N TRP A 355 8.46 -14.73 1.43
CA TRP A 355 8.76 -14.13 0.14
C TRP A 355 7.86 -12.93 -0.13
N ILE A 356 8.43 -11.78 -0.42
CA ILE A 356 7.69 -10.55 -0.74
C ILE A 356 7.21 -10.64 -2.18
N LEU A 357 5.90 -10.80 -2.36
CA LEU A 357 5.28 -10.95 -3.68
C LEU A 357 4.87 -9.62 -4.31
N GLU A 358 4.40 -8.67 -3.46
CA GLU A 358 3.97 -7.32 -3.89
C GLU A 358 3.94 -6.36 -2.70
N ILE A 359 4.25 -5.07 -2.94
CA ILE A 359 4.13 -3.98 -1.95
C ILE A 359 3.28 -2.86 -2.52
N ASN A 360 2.33 -2.38 -1.72
CA ASN A 360 1.41 -1.33 -2.08
C ASN A 360 1.49 -0.15 -1.11
N SER A 361 1.75 1.06 -1.64
CA SER A 361 1.79 2.30 -0.85
C SER A 361 0.41 2.92 -0.57
N LYS A 362 -0.63 2.40 -1.20
CA LYS A 362 -2.02 2.87 -0.97
C LYS A 362 -2.92 1.70 -0.64
N PRO A 363 -2.71 1.11 0.56
CA PRO A 363 -3.39 -0.12 0.93
C PRO A 363 -4.90 0.07 1.00
N ALA A 364 -5.62 -0.96 0.53
CA ALA A 364 -7.03 -1.09 0.82
C ALA A 364 -7.22 -1.46 2.30
N ARG A 365 -8.40 -1.12 2.83
CA ARG A 365 -8.77 -1.41 4.21
C ARG A 365 -8.71 -2.91 4.48
N PHE A 366 -8.17 -3.27 5.63
CA PHE A 366 -8.28 -4.62 6.18
C PHE A 366 -9.69 -4.86 6.75
N ASP A 367 -10.13 -6.08 6.72
CA ASP A 367 -11.47 -6.43 7.23
C ASP A 367 -11.44 -6.90 8.69
N GLU A 368 -10.27 -7.32 9.18
CA GLU A 368 -10.00 -7.73 10.55
C GLU A 368 -10.11 -6.51 11.49
N THR A 369 -10.96 -6.64 12.51
CA THR A 369 -11.34 -5.51 13.39
C THR A 369 -10.15 -5.00 14.20
N GLU A 370 -9.31 -5.89 14.71
CA GLU A 370 -8.12 -5.55 15.48
C GLU A 370 -7.09 -4.81 14.65
N ILE A 371 -6.80 -5.31 13.43
CA ILE A 371 -5.89 -4.64 12.48
C ILE A 371 -6.40 -3.24 12.15
N ARG A 372 -7.72 -3.09 11.93
CA ARG A 372 -8.33 -1.78 11.66
C ARG A 372 -8.19 -0.82 12.83
N SER A 373 -8.43 -1.30 14.06
CA SER A 373 -8.33 -0.45 15.25
C SER A 373 -6.89 0.04 15.44
N LYS A 374 -5.92 -0.88 15.38
CA LYS A 374 -4.49 -0.57 15.47
C LYS A 374 -4.03 0.35 14.32
N HIS A 375 -4.50 0.09 13.08
CA HIS A 375 -4.27 0.95 11.93
C HIS A 375 -4.67 2.40 12.19
N MET A 376 -5.87 2.63 12.70
CA MET A 376 -6.38 3.96 12.95
C MET A 376 -5.57 4.67 14.05
N GLN A 377 -5.22 3.94 15.11
CA GLN A 377 -4.40 4.47 16.20
C GLN A 377 -3.01 4.90 15.69
N LEU A 378 -2.29 4.01 15.01
CA LEU A 378 -0.96 4.28 14.47
C LEU A 378 -0.98 5.45 13.48
N LEU A 379 -2.00 5.55 12.64
CA LEU A 379 -2.09 6.63 11.67
C LEU A 379 -2.28 8.00 12.33
N ILE A 380 -3.12 8.08 13.37
CA ILE A 380 -3.28 9.30 14.17
C ILE A 380 -1.99 9.65 14.91
N ASP A 381 -1.33 8.67 15.51
CA ASP A 381 -0.06 8.87 16.21
C ASP A 381 1.03 9.34 15.26
N PHE A 382 1.08 8.78 14.05
CA PHE A 382 2.02 9.21 13.01
C PHE A 382 1.74 10.64 12.51
N PHE A 383 0.48 11.06 12.39
CA PHE A 383 0.15 12.45 12.03
C PHE A 383 0.74 13.45 13.04
N ILE A 384 0.69 13.12 14.33
CA ILE A 384 1.27 13.96 15.38
C ILE A 384 2.79 14.01 15.22
N PHE A 385 3.44 12.85 15.08
CA PHE A 385 4.88 12.78 14.88
C PHE A 385 5.33 13.59 13.66
N ALA A 386 4.68 13.39 12.51
CA ALA A 386 5.03 14.06 11.26
C ALA A 386 4.91 15.58 11.34
N ALA A 387 3.87 16.09 12.02
CA ALA A 387 3.70 17.53 12.22
C ALA A 387 4.74 18.12 13.18
N GLU A 388 5.05 17.43 14.28
CA GLU A 388 6.01 17.91 15.29
C GLU A 388 7.45 17.92 14.75
N HIS A 389 7.85 16.92 13.96
CA HIS A 389 9.21 16.81 13.44
C HIS A 389 9.46 17.64 12.18
N ASN A 390 8.42 17.89 11.38
CA ASN A 390 8.55 18.75 10.20
C ASN A 390 8.44 20.25 10.56
N SER A 391 7.94 20.59 11.73
CA SER A 391 7.87 21.98 12.21
C SER A 391 9.23 22.63 12.51
N LYS A 392 10.31 21.83 12.57
CA LYS A 392 11.68 22.33 12.77
C LYS A 392 12.25 23.10 11.56
N GLY A 393 11.55 23.10 10.44
CA GLY A 393 11.93 23.80 9.19
C GLY A 393 11.11 25.08 8.90
N ARG A 394 10.28 25.53 9.85
CA ARG A 394 9.51 26.80 9.76
C ARG A 394 10.00 27.83 10.73
#